data_bb7850ad7a9b23416617e385b91abdb3
#
_entry.id   bb7850ad7a9b23416617e385b91abdb3
#
_cell.length_a   1.000
_cell.length_b   1.000
_cell.length_c   1.000
_cell.angle_alpha   90.00
_cell.angle_beta   90.00
_cell.angle_gamma   90.00
#
_symmetry.space_group_name_H-M   'P 1'
#
loop_
_entity.id
_entity.type
_entity.pdbx_description
1 polymer ?
#
loop_
_entity_poly.entity_id
_entity_poly.type
_entity_poly.pdbx_seq_one_letter_code
_entity_poly.pdbx_strand_id
1 'polypeptide(L)'
;MVAEQKECDGAEIEYGYNETIASVEECANKCRESSSMFAFGTNDFGSPRCIKGGVCKCLCETSATKQGSCNQIDHKGYRLYRYQPGMLFPRH
;
A
#
# COMPACT_ATOMS: atom_id res chain seq x y z
N MET A 1 9.65 0.40 -3.29
CA MET A 1 9.11 -0.76 -2.55
C MET A 1 10.05 -1.11 -1.41
N VAL A 2 9.50 -1.38 -0.23
CA VAL A 2 10.29 -1.76 0.94
C VAL A 2 10.43 -3.27 1.04
N ALA A 3 9.31 -3.99 0.85
CA ALA A 3 9.32 -5.44 1.03
C ALA A 3 8.17 -6.09 0.27
N GLU A 4 8.41 -7.30 -0.22
CA GLU A 4 7.37 -8.13 -0.80
C GLU A 4 6.76 -9.02 0.26
N GLN A 5 5.48 -9.34 0.10
CA GLN A 5 4.74 -10.24 0.99
C GLN A 5 4.72 -9.74 2.44
N LYS A 6 4.60 -8.42 2.61
CA LYS A 6 4.59 -7.78 3.91
C LYS A 6 3.53 -6.70 3.99
N GLU A 7 3.04 -6.47 5.19
CA GLU A 7 2.28 -5.28 5.56
C GLU A 7 2.73 -4.84 6.94
N CYS A 8 2.29 -3.67 7.38
CA CYS A 8 2.54 -3.24 8.75
C CYS A 8 1.55 -3.91 9.69
N ASP A 9 2.04 -4.30 10.86
CA ASP A 9 1.16 -4.72 11.95
C ASP A 9 0.55 -3.48 12.60
N GLY A 10 -0.74 -3.54 12.92
CA GLY A 10 -1.42 -2.45 13.60
C GLY A 10 -2.46 -1.76 12.74
N ALA A 11 -2.81 -0.54 13.14
CA ALA A 11 -3.89 0.21 12.51
C ALA A 11 -3.58 0.55 11.05
N GLU A 12 -4.62 0.48 10.21
CA GLU A 12 -4.52 0.83 8.81
C GLU A 12 -5.88 1.26 8.29
N ILE A 13 -5.88 2.01 7.18
CA ILE A 13 -7.10 2.33 6.45
C ILE A 13 -7.10 1.46 5.20
N GLU A 14 -8.13 0.63 5.06
CA GLU A 14 -8.22 -0.25 3.89
C GLU A 14 -9.16 0.34 2.85
N TYR A 15 -8.66 0.53 1.64
CA TYR A 15 -9.48 0.87 0.47
C TYR A 15 -9.65 -0.39 -0.38
N GLY A 16 -10.89 -0.83 -0.49
CA GLY A 16 -11.23 -2.04 -1.25
C GLY A 16 -11.39 -1.77 -2.74
N TYR A 17 -11.93 -2.77 -3.42
CA TYR A 17 -12.06 -2.72 -4.89
C TYR A 17 -13.00 -1.63 -5.39
N ASN A 18 -13.93 -1.19 -4.57
CA ASN A 18 -14.88 -0.13 -4.96
C ASN A 18 -14.20 1.22 -5.19
N GLU A 19 -13.01 1.41 -4.65
CA GLU A 19 -12.25 2.65 -4.85
C GLU A 19 -11.53 2.67 -6.19
N THR A 20 -11.52 1.56 -6.92
CA THR A 20 -10.94 1.44 -8.25
C THR A 20 -9.48 1.90 -8.34
N ILE A 21 -8.72 1.63 -7.29
CA ILE A 21 -7.30 1.99 -7.26
C ILE A 21 -6.53 0.94 -8.06
N ALA A 22 -5.94 1.37 -9.18
CA ALA A 22 -5.38 0.46 -10.16
C ALA A 22 -3.87 0.62 -10.36
N SER A 23 -3.19 1.38 -9.53
CA SER A 23 -1.73 1.52 -9.61
C SER A 23 -1.15 1.84 -8.25
N VAL A 24 0.15 1.59 -8.11
CA VAL A 24 0.91 1.95 -6.91
C VAL A 24 0.83 3.47 -6.68
N GLU A 25 0.93 4.25 -7.74
CA GLU A 25 0.86 5.71 -7.67
C GLU A 25 -0.48 6.18 -7.13
N GLU A 26 -1.57 5.58 -7.59
CA GLU A 26 -2.90 5.93 -7.10
C GLU A 26 -3.06 5.58 -5.62
N CYS A 27 -2.54 4.42 -5.19
CA CYS A 27 -2.55 4.04 -3.79
C CYS A 27 -1.72 5.02 -2.96
N ALA A 28 -0.53 5.37 -3.43
CA ALA A 28 0.33 6.34 -2.76
C ALA A 28 -0.37 7.68 -2.59
N ASN A 29 -1.02 8.17 -3.64
CA ASN A 29 -1.75 9.44 -3.57
C ASN A 29 -2.93 9.38 -2.60
N LYS A 30 -3.61 8.25 -2.55
CA LYS A 30 -4.72 8.06 -1.62
C LYS A 30 -4.26 8.10 -0.16
N CYS A 31 -3.06 7.63 0.12
CA CYS A 31 -2.53 7.48 1.48
C CYS A 31 -1.62 8.60 1.95
N ARG A 32 -1.19 9.48 1.07
CA ARG A 32 -0.08 10.41 1.35
C ARG A 32 -0.31 11.33 2.54
N GLU A 33 -1.54 11.64 2.87
CA GLU A 33 -1.84 12.55 3.97
C GLU A 33 -2.14 11.83 5.28
N SER A 34 -2.30 10.51 5.23
CA SER A 34 -2.66 9.73 6.42
C SER A 34 -1.54 8.85 6.91
N SER A 35 -0.53 8.55 6.09
CA SER A 35 0.52 7.61 6.48
C SER A 35 1.80 7.82 5.68
N SER A 36 2.91 7.38 6.25
CA SER A 36 4.22 7.40 5.61
C SER A 36 4.49 6.13 4.80
N MET A 37 3.70 5.10 5.02
CA MET A 37 3.81 3.82 4.33
C MET A 37 2.43 3.37 3.84
N PHE A 38 2.44 2.57 2.80
CA PHE A 38 1.22 1.98 2.27
C PHE A 38 1.54 0.60 1.68
N ALA A 39 0.53 -0.25 1.62
CA ALA A 39 0.65 -1.55 0.98
C ALA A 39 -0.33 -1.61 -0.19
N PHE A 40 0.13 -2.12 -1.31
CA PHE A 40 -0.72 -2.28 -2.49
C PHE A 40 -0.86 -3.77 -2.81
N GLY A 41 -2.08 -4.18 -3.12
CA GLY A 41 -2.39 -5.57 -3.38
C GLY A 41 -1.67 -6.13 -4.59
N THR A 42 -1.47 -7.44 -4.56
CA THR A 42 -0.88 -8.17 -5.68
C THR A 42 -1.50 -9.57 -5.75
N ASN A 43 -1.45 -10.17 -6.93
CA ASN A 43 -1.88 -11.55 -7.13
C ASN A 43 -0.68 -12.50 -7.28
N ASP A 44 0.54 -12.00 -7.16
CA ASP A 44 1.75 -12.71 -7.57
C ASP A 44 2.16 -13.84 -6.62
N PHE A 45 1.66 -13.87 -5.40
CA PHE A 45 2.15 -14.78 -4.37
C PHE A 45 1.10 -15.79 -3.90
N GLY A 46 0.01 -15.93 -4.63
CA GLY A 46 -1.01 -16.94 -4.32
C GLY A 46 -2.09 -16.51 -3.33
N SER A 47 -2.12 -15.24 -2.94
CA SER A 47 -3.19 -14.68 -2.10
C SER A 47 -3.76 -13.45 -2.81
N PRO A 48 -4.69 -13.64 -3.76
CA PRO A 48 -5.11 -12.55 -4.64
C PRO A 48 -5.71 -11.35 -3.90
N ARG A 49 -5.26 -10.16 -4.27
CA ARG A 49 -5.78 -8.90 -3.75
C ARG A 49 -6.07 -7.92 -4.89
N CYS A 50 -6.12 -8.42 -6.12
CA CYS A 50 -6.46 -7.61 -7.29
C CYS A 50 -7.55 -8.29 -8.09
N ILE A 51 -8.39 -7.47 -8.71
CA ILE A 51 -9.44 -7.92 -9.62
C ILE A 51 -9.16 -7.44 -11.03
N LYS A 52 -10.04 -7.80 -11.95
CA LYS A 52 -9.92 -7.45 -13.37
C LYS A 52 -9.68 -5.95 -13.54
N GLY A 53 -8.79 -5.60 -14.46
CA GLY A 53 -8.45 -4.21 -14.74
C GLY A 53 -7.32 -3.67 -13.88
N GLY A 54 -6.69 -4.53 -13.07
CA GLY A 54 -5.56 -4.12 -12.24
C GLY A 54 -5.97 -3.41 -10.95
N VAL A 55 -7.26 -3.38 -10.64
CA VAL A 55 -7.76 -2.77 -9.40
C VAL A 55 -7.38 -3.65 -8.22
N CYS A 56 -6.66 -3.09 -7.26
CA CYS A 56 -6.16 -3.84 -6.11
C CYS A 56 -6.52 -3.13 -4.80
N LYS A 57 -6.48 -3.88 -3.71
CA LYS A 57 -6.67 -3.29 -2.38
C LYS A 57 -5.48 -2.40 -2.05
N CYS A 58 -5.77 -1.29 -1.39
CA CYS A 58 -4.78 -0.30 -0.98
C CYS A 58 -4.90 -0.09 0.52
N LEU A 59 -3.80 -0.27 1.24
CA LEU A 59 -3.76 -0.10 2.69
C LEU A 59 -2.91 1.11 3.02
N CYS A 60 -3.49 2.09 3.69
CA CYS A 60 -2.72 3.20 4.24
C CYS A 60 -2.26 2.76 5.63
N GLU A 61 -0.97 2.57 5.80
CA GLU A 61 -0.41 1.99 7.02
C GLU A 61 -0.24 3.06 8.09
N THR A 62 -1.33 3.40 8.74
CA THR A 62 -1.37 4.51 9.70
C THR A 62 -0.60 4.21 10.99
N SER A 63 -0.27 2.95 11.24
CA SER A 63 0.58 2.56 12.37
C SER A 63 2.07 2.83 12.13
N ALA A 64 2.46 3.16 10.91
CA ALA A 64 3.86 3.46 10.60
C ALA A 64 4.30 4.78 11.24
N THR A 65 5.59 4.87 11.58
CA THR A 65 6.18 6.10 12.09
C THR A 65 6.27 7.14 10.99
N LYS A 66 6.48 8.40 11.37
CA LYS A 66 6.64 9.48 10.39
C LYS A 66 7.85 9.26 9.48
N GLN A 67 8.85 8.54 9.96
CA GLN A 67 10.05 8.23 9.20
C GLN A 67 9.85 7.08 8.21
N GLY A 68 8.69 6.43 8.23
CA GLY A 68 8.41 5.34 7.31
C GLY A 68 8.90 3.99 7.79
N SER A 69 8.64 3.68 9.04
CA SER A 69 9.05 2.43 9.67
C SER A 69 7.84 1.83 10.40
N CYS A 70 7.70 0.52 10.36
CA CYS A 70 6.65 -0.18 11.08
C CYS A 70 7.10 -1.61 11.43
N ASN A 71 6.37 -2.24 12.32
CA ASN A 71 6.55 -3.64 12.60
C ASN A 71 5.91 -4.43 11.45
N GLN A 72 6.73 -5.12 10.66
CA GLN A 72 6.26 -5.81 9.46
C GLN A 72 5.83 -7.23 9.78
N ILE A 73 4.71 -7.63 9.18
CA ILE A 73 4.21 -8.99 9.28
C ILE A 73 4.03 -9.57 7.87
N ASP A 74 4.07 -10.89 7.77
CA ASP A 74 3.92 -11.58 6.49
C ASP A 74 2.50 -11.47 5.98
N HIS A 75 2.36 -11.11 4.71
CA HIS A 75 1.09 -11.16 4.02
C HIS A 75 1.31 -11.31 2.51
N LYS A 76 0.95 -12.47 1.99
CA LYS A 76 1.19 -12.81 0.58
C LYS A 76 0.38 -11.98 -0.41
N GLY A 77 -0.60 -11.24 0.06
CA GLY A 77 -1.44 -10.41 -0.81
C GLY A 77 -0.90 -9.03 -1.10
N TYR A 78 0.21 -8.63 -0.49
CA TYR A 78 0.66 -7.25 -0.54
C TYR A 78 2.15 -7.09 -0.77
N ARG A 79 2.49 -5.92 -1.35
CA ARG A 79 3.84 -5.36 -1.35
C ARG A 79 3.80 -4.09 -0.54
N LEU A 80 4.81 -3.89 0.31
CA LEU A 80 4.89 -2.74 1.23
C LEU A 80 5.77 -1.67 0.62
N TYR A 81 5.30 -0.42 0.69
CA TYR A 81 5.96 0.73 0.10
C TYR A 81 6.13 1.82 1.14
N ARG A 82 7.11 2.68 0.91
CA ARG A 82 7.36 3.87 1.71
C ARG A 82 7.59 5.05 0.79
N TYR A 83 7.08 6.21 1.17
CA TYR A 83 7.44 7.45 0.47
C TYR A 83 8.92 7.72 0.68
N GLN A 84 9.62 8.06 -0.39
CA GLN A 84 11.07 8.29 -0.35
C GLN A 84 11.37 9.69 -0.86
N PRO A 85 12.50 10.29 -0.39
CA PRO A 85 12.97 11.54 -0.97
C PRO A 85 13.11 11.38 -2.49
N GLY A 86 12.55 12.27 -3.25
CA GLY A 86 12.57 12.19 -4.69
C GLY A 86 11.47 11.37 -5.32
N MET A 87 10.65 10.66 -4.54
CA MET A 87 9.48 9.98 -5.05
C MET A 87 8.39 11.02 -5.31
N LEU A 88 8.12 11.28 -6.56
CA LEU A 88 7.13 12.28 -6.95
C LEU A 88 5.94 11.61 -7.59
N PHE A 89 4.76 11.84 -7.01
CA PHE A 89 3.50 11.43 -7.60
C PHE A 89 2.74 12.68 -8.01
N PRO A 90 2.09 12.67 -9.19
CA PRO A 90 1.30 13.81 -9.61
C PRO A 90 0.26 14.20 -8.58
N ARG A 91 0.09 15.48 -8.36
CA ARG A 91 -0.96 16.01 -7.50
C ARG A 91 -2.03 16.63 -8.39
N HIS A 92 -3.21 16.13 -8.25
CA HIS A 92 -4.32 16.57 -9.07
C HIS A 92 -5.56 16.79 -8.24
#